data_60de03b210d81ae4da5b0fe00a1b63ee
#
_entry.id   60de03b210d81ae4da5b0fe00a1b63ee
#
_cell.length_a   1.000
_cell.length_b   1.000
_cell.length_c   1.000
_cell.angle_alpha   90.00
_cell.angle_beta   90.00
_cell.angle_gamma   90.00
#
_symmetry.space_group_name_H-M   'P 1'
#
loop_
_entity.id
_entity.type
_entity.pdbx_description
1 polymer ?
#
loop_
_entity_poly.entity_id
_entity_poly.type
_entity_poly.pdbx_seq_one_letter_code
_entity_poly.pdbx_strand_id
1 'polypeptide(L)'
;MKRIIVTGCNGQLGRAVNREYENNPEFEIINTDVDKLDITCIEKVLGFVEAVNPYAIINCAAMTAVDGCEKEIDAAYKVNAVGPRNLAIAAEKTGAKLVHISTDYVFAGDAKEPYTEFDEPSPVSMYGKSKWQGEKFVKEFCRKHFIIRTAWLYGEGKNFVRTMLSLAEKMPEVSVVCDQVGSPTSAKELAKAIYYLIDTSNYGTYHGTCEDMCSWADFATEIFRLAGKSTKVNYITSEDYARMYPNSAKRPAYSVLDNYMLRLIGGYRFADWKTALSEYFD
;
A
#
# COMPACT_ATOMS: atom_id res chain seq x y z
N MET A 1 -14.45 -17.50 17.34
CA MET A 1 -13.49 -16.42 17.09
C MET A 1 -12.88 -16.65 15.71
N LYS A 2 -12.95 -15.66 14.82
CA LYS A 2 -12.40 -15.71 13.46
C LYS A 2 -10.89 -15.41 13.54
N ARG A 3 -10.02 -16.30 13.04
CA ARG A 3 -8.58 -16.08 13.02
C ARG A 3 -8.18 -15.33 11.76
N ILE A 4 -7.38 -14.28 11.90
CA ILE A 4 -6.83 -13.51 10.78
C ILE A 4 -5.30 -13.56 10.85
N ILE A 5 -4.67 -14.05 9.78
CA ILE A 5 -3.21 -13.96 9.64
C ILE A 5 -2.87 -12.59 9.02
N VAL A 6 -1.98 -11.84 9.64
CA VAL A 6 -1.43 -10.59 9.10
C VAL A 6 0.04 -10.80 8.80
N THR A 7 0.43 -10.79 7.52
CA THR A 7 1.83 -10.84 7.11
C THR A 7 2.41 -9.44 7.01
N GLY A 8 3.72 -9.26 7.25
CA GLY A 8 4.32 -7.93 7.31
C GLY A 8 3.74 -7.07 8.44
N CYS A 9 3.41 -7.69 9.57
CA CYS A 9 2.73 -7.06 10.71
C CYS A 9 3.52 -5.90 11.33
N ASN A 10 4.86 -5.88 11.17
CA ASN A 10 5.73 -4.82 11.68
C ASN A 10 5.78 -3.58 10.76
N GLY A 11 5.22 -3.67 9.54
CA GLY A 11 5.10 -2.57 8.60
C GLY A 11 4.02 -1.56 8.98
N GLN A 12 3.96 -0.43 8.27
CA GLN A 12 3.01 0.67 8.53
C GLN A 12 1.56 0.18 8.52
N LEU A 13 1.17 -0.54 7.47
CA LEU A 13 -0.19 -1.04 7.33
C LEU A 13 -0.47 -2.19 8.29
N GLY A 14 0.49 -3.13 8.48
CA GLY A 14 0.31 -4.23 9.43
C GLY A 14 0.02 -3.75 10.85
N ARG A 15 0.69 -2.69 11.30
CA ARG A 15 0.42 -2.05 12.60
C ARG A 15 -0.96 -1.39 12.65
N ALA A 16 -1.35 -0.68 11.57
CA ALA A 16 -2.67 -0.05 11.49
C ALA A 16 -3.80 -1.10 11.49
N VAL A 17 -3.64 -2.21 10.76
CA VAL A 17 -4.56 -3.34 10.78
C VAL A 17 -4.68 -3.90 12.20
N ASN A 18 -3.57 -4.14 12.90
CA ASN A 18 -3.63 -4.62 14.28
C ASN A 18 -4.46 -3.72 15.19
N ARG A 19 -4.28 -2.40 15.11
CA ARG A 19 -5.06 -1.43 15.90
C ARG A 19 -6.54 -1.45 15.58
N GLU A 20 -6.90 -1.59 14.31
CA GLU A 20 -8.30 -1.64 13.88
C GLU A 20 -9.04 -2.83 14.46
N TYR A 21 -8.34 -3.96 14.68
CA TYR A 21 -8.92 -5.18 15.24
C TYR A 21 -8.73 -5.35 16.76
N GLU A 22 -7.91 -4.48 17.41
CA GLU A 22 -7.47 -4.65 18.81
C GLU A 22 -8.61 -4.84 19.81
N ASN A 23 -9.71 -4.13 19.62
CA ASN A 23 -10.85 -4.15 20.53
C ASN A 23 -12.03 -4.98 20.03
N ASN A 24 -11.84 -5.79 18.99
CA ASN A 24 -12.92 -6.63 18.45
C ASN A 24 -12.76 -8.09 18.89
N PRO A 25 -13.57 -8.57 19.88
CA PRO A 25 -13.46 -9.91 20.43
C PRO A 25 -13.86 -11.04 19.46
N GLU A 26 -14.46 -10.69 18.31
CA GLU A 26 -14.80 -11.69 17.29
C GLU A 26 -13.57 -12.20 16.54
N PHE A 27 -12.47 -11.46 16.56
CA PHE A 27 -11.26 -11.75 15.80
C PHE A 27 -10.07 -12.08 16.70
N GLU A 28 -9.27 -13.02 16.25
CA GLU A 28 -7.94 -13.32 16.79
C GLU A 28 -6.89 -13.01 15.71
N ILE A 29 -6.02 -12.04 15.98
CA ILE A 29 -4.98 -11.67 15.03
C ILE A 29 -3.72 -12.49 15.26
N ILE A 30 -3.27 -13.17 14.20
CA ILE A 30 -2.05 -13.97 14.19
C ILE A 30 -1.01 -13.24 13.36
N ASN A 31 -0.14 -12.53 14.05
CA ASN A 31 0.90 -11.71 13.46
C ASN A 31 2.10 -12.52 12.99
N THR A 32 2.49 -12.28 11.72
CA THR A 32 3.69 -12.84 11.11
C THR A 32 4.51 -11.78 10.38
N ASP A 33 5.81 -11.97 10.39
CA ASP A 33 6.76 -11.26 9.55
C ASP A 33 7.79 -12.27 9.04
N VAL A 34 8.79 -11.83 8.27
CA VAL A 34 9.75 -12.71 7.60
C VAL A 34 10.48 -13.67 8.55
N ASP A 35 10.68 -13.28 9.80
CA ASP A 35 11.30 -14.09 10.86
C ASP A 35 10.42 -15.31 11.28
N LYS A 36 9.09 -15.17 11.20
CA LYS A 36 8.14 -16.23 11.56
C LYS A 36 7.60 -16.98 10.36
N LEU A 37 7.32 -16.26 9.27
CA LEU A 37 6.74 -16.81 8.06
C LEU A 37 7.35 -16.15 6.82
N ASP A 38 8.32 -16.83 6.21
CA ASP A 38 8.81 -16.46 4.90
C ASP A 38 7.76 -16.84 3.84
N ILE A 39 7.04 -15.82 3.34
CA ILE A 39 5.97 -16.01 2.35
C ILE A 39 6.49 -16.54 1.00
N THR A 40 7.80 -16.45 0.73
CA THR A 40 8.41 -16.95 -0.51
C THR A 40 8.59 -18.46 -0.54
N CYS A 41 8.48 -19.14 0.62
CA CYS A 41 8.59 -20.59 0.78
C CYS A 41 7.20 -21.22 0.85
N ILE A 42 6.78 -21.93 -0.21
CA ILE A 42 5.42 -22.50 -0.32
C ILE A 42 5.13 -23.52 0.77
N GLU A 43 6.10 -24.37 1.14
CA GLU A 43 5.93 -25.41 2.16
C GLU A 43 5.67 -24.80 3.53
N LYS A 44 6.40 -23.74 3.89
CA LYS A 44 6.20 -23.00 5.15
C LYS A 44 4.83 -22.33 5.17
N VAL A 45 4.44 -21.70 4.04
CA VAL A 45 3.13 -21.03 3.92
C VAL A 45 2.00 -22.03 4.07
N LEU A 46 2.03 -23.15 3.34
CA LEU A 46 1.00 -24.18 3.42
C LEU A 46 0.88 -24.74 4.83
N GLY A 47 2.00 -25.19 5.42
CA GLY A 47 1.99 -25.78 6.76
C GLY A 47 1.49 -24.80 7.82
N PHE A 48 1.88 -23.53 7.75
CA PHE A 48 1.44 -22.52 8.72
C PHE A 48 -0.05 -22.19 8.55
N VAL A 49 -0.52 -21.93 7.32
CA VAL A 49 -1.91 -21.56 7.07
C VAL A 49 -2.85 -22.72 7.37
N GLU A 50 -2.49 -23.96 7.05
CA GLU A 50 -3.28 -25.15 7.41
C GLU A 50 -3.38 -25.34 8.92
N ALA A 51 -2.27 -25.19 9.66
CA ALA A 51 -2.28 -25.31 11.13
C ALA A 51 -3.13 -24.22 11.81
N VAL A 52 -3.11 -22.99 11.27
CA VAL A 52 -3.94 -21.89 11.79
C VAL A 52 -5.40 -22.04 11.38
N ASN A 53 -5.67 -22.52 10.17
CA ASN A 53 -7.00 -22.58 9.55
C ASN A 53 -7.75 -21.24 9.65
N PRO A 54 -7.25 -20.17 9.03
CA PRO A 54 -7.73 -18.81 9.24
C PRO A 54 -9.06 -18.55 8.52
N TYR A 55 -9.82 -17.57 9.03
CA TYR A 55 -10.93 -16.95 8.32
C TYR A 55 -10.44 -16.11 7.14
N ALA A 56 -9.33 -15.40 7.34
CA ALA A 56 -8.72 -14.55 6.33
C ALA A 56 -7.21 -14.40 6.52
N ILE A 57 -6.54 -14.05 5.42
CA ILE A 57 -5.13 -13.63 5.39
C ILE A 57 -5.08 -12.20 4.87
N ILE A 58 -4.44 -11.28 5.60
CA ILE A 58 -4.17 -9.90 5.17
C ILE A 58 -2.69 -9.81 4.86
N ASN A 59 -2.36 -9.74 3.58
CA ASN A 59 -0.98 -9.67 3.10
C ASN A 59 -0.51 -8.22 2.98
N CYS A 60 0.16 -7.72 4.02
CA CYS A 60 0.86 -6.44 4.04
C CYS A 60 2.36 -6.58 3.71
N ALA A 61 2.89 -7.81 3.57
CA ALA A 61 4.28 -8.03 3.25
C ALA A 61 4.59 -7.68 1.80
N ALA A 62 5.60 -6.86 1.57
CA ALA A 62 6.07 -6.48 0.24
C ALA A 62 7.50 -5.89 0.30
N MET A 63 8.24 -6.02 -0.78
CA MET A 63 9.44 -5.22 -1.05
C MET A 63 9.01 -3.91 -1.68
N THR A 64 9.02 -2.81 -0.90
CA THR A 64 8.48 -1.50 -1.30
C THR A 64 9.54 -0.47 -1.67
N ALA A 65 10.82 -0.81 -1.52
CA ALA A 65 11.93 0.05 -1.93
C ALA A 65 12.03 0.09 -3.46
N VAL A 66 11.36 1.07 -4.10
CA VAL A 66 11.25 1.16 -5.57
C VAL A 66 12.63 1.10 -6.24
N ASP A 67 13.59 1.93 -5.78
CA ASP A 67 14.97 1.93 -6.30
C ASP A 67 15.70 0.60 -6.02
N GLY A 68 15.36 -0.08 -4.93
CA GLY A 68 15.88 -1.41 -4.58
C GLY A 68 15.35 -2.49 -5.52
N CYS A 69 14.10 -2.41 -5.94
CA CYS A 69 13.50 -3.37 -6.88
C CYS A 69 14.16 -3.33 -8.27
N GLU A 70 14.65 -2.15 -8.70
CA GLU A 70 15.41 -2.06 -9.97
C GLU A 70 16.75 -2.77 -9.90
N LYS A 71 17.36 -2.87 -8.70
CA LYS A 71 18.65 -3.50 -8.48
C LYS A 71 18.54 -4.99 -8.16
N GLU A 72 17.51 -5.36 -7.42
CA GLU A 72 17.32 -6.71 -6.90
C GLU A 72 16.01 -7.33 -7.48
N ILE A 73 15.96 -7.45 -8.81
CA ILE A 73 14.78 -7.86 -9.56
C ILE A 73 14.23 -9.20 -9.07
N ASP A 74 15.09 -10.21 -8.90
CA ASP A 74 14.66 -11.54 -8.45
C ASP A 74 14.07 -11.52 -7.05
N ALA A 75 14.64 -10.73 -6.13
CA ALA A 75 14.12 -10.55 -4.79
C ALA A 75 12.76 -9.85 -4.82
N ALA A 76 12.61 -8.82 -5.67
CA ALA A 76 11.34 -8.13 -5.87
C ALA A 76 10.25 -9.10 -6.36
N TYR A 77 10.51 -9.92 -7.36
CA TYR A 77 9.55 -10.92 -7.85
C TYR A 77 9.27 -12.02 -6.82
N LYS A 78 10.28 -12.51 -6.09
CA LYS A 78 10.08 -13.50 -5.02
C LYS A 78 9.11 -12.98 -3.96
N VAL A 79 9.33 -11.77 -3.46
CA VAL A 79 8.52 -11.20 -2.38
C VAL A 79 7.17 -10.71 -2.91
N ASN A 80 7.15 -9.96 -4.02
CA ASN A 80 5.95 -9.25 -4.50
C ASN A 80 5.06 -10.10 -5.43
N ALA A 81 5.55 -11.19 -5.97
CA ALA A 81 4.78 -12.06 -6.86
C ALA A 81 4.67 -13.50 -6.32
N VAL A 82 5.78 -14.18 -6.03
CA VAL A 82 5.74 -15.57 -5.56
C VAL A 82 5.15 -15.65 -4.15
N GLY A 83 5.48 -14.71 -3.26
CA GLY A 83 4.87 -14.64 -1.92
C GLY A 83 3.35 -14.57 -1.96
N PRO A 84 2.73 -13.59 -2.63
CA PRO A 84 1.27 -13.53 -2.83
C PRO A 84 0.67 -14.76 -3.50
N ARG A 85 1.37 -15.36 -4.49
CA ARG A 85 0.95 -16.64 -5.10
C ARG A 85 0.84 -17.75 -4.05
N ASN A 86 1.84 -17.90 -3.21
CA ASN A 86 1.87 -18.93 -2.18
C ASN A 86 0.74 -18.75 -1.16
N LEU A 87 0.50 -17.50 -0.74
CA LEU A 87 -0.63 -17.15 0.14
C LEU A 87 -1.98 -17.41 -0.53
N ALA A 88 -2.11 -17.14 -1.83
CA ALA A 88 -3.32 -17.38 -2.59
C ALA A 88 -3.65 -18.88 -2.68
N ILE A 89 -2.65 -19.72 -2.97
CA ILE A 89 -2.80 -21.18 -2.98
C ILE A 89 -3.22 -21.70 -1.59
N ALA A 90 -2.60 -21.21 -0.53
CA ALA A 90 -2.93 -21.64 0.83
C ALA A 90 -4.32 -21.16 1.27
N ALA A 91 -4.70 -19.93 0.90
CA ALA A 91 -6.03 -19.37 1.18
C ALA A 91 -7.12 -20.19 0.46
N GLU A 92 -6.94 -20.50 -0.82
CA GLU A 92 -7.89 -21.34 -1.58
C GLU A 92 -8.03 -22.74 -0.97
N LYS A 93 -6.91 -23.35 -0.57
CA LYS A 93 -6.88 -24.70 0.02
C LYS A 93 -7.65 -24.77 1.34
N THR A 94 -7.57 -23.72 2.17
CA THR A 94 -8.26 -23.65 3.47
C THR A 94 -9.64 -22.98 3.41
N GLY A 95 -10.02 -22.43 2.24
CA GLY A 95 -11.25 -21.67 2.05
C GLY A 95 -11.23 -20.28 2.70
N ALA A 96 -10.05 -19.81 3.13
CA ALA A 96 -9.85 -18.49 3.68
C ALA A 96 -10.02 -17.38 2.63
N LYS A 97 -10.33 -16.16 3.09
CA LYS A 97 -10.28 -14.96 2.26
C LYS A 97 -8.83 -14.46 2.18
N LEU A 98 -8.43 -13.87 1.06
CA LEU A 98 -7.12 -13.22 0.92
C LEU A 98 -7.29 -11.73 0.59
N VAL A 99 -6.82 -10.87 1.46
CA VAL A 99 -6.63 -9.43 1.18
C VAL A 99 -5.18 -9.23 0.76
N HIS A 100 -4.94 -8.77 -0.47
CA HIS A 100 -3.60 -8.48 -0.99
C HIS A 100 -3.45 -6.99 -1.30
N ILE A 101 -2.46 -6.36 -0.67
CA ILE A 101 -2.18 -4.94 -0.90
C ILE A 101 -1.29 -4.78 -2.12
N SER A 102 -1.78 -4.03 -3.10
CA SER A 102 -1.08 -3.65 -4.32
C SER A 102 -0.80 -2.13 -4.34
N THR A 103 -0.51 -1.57 -5.50
CA THR A 103 0.02 -0.22 -5.66
C THR A 103 -0.50 0.47 -6.93
N ASP A 104 -0.51 1.79 -6.92
CA ASP A 104 -0.68 2.68 -8.07
C ASP A 104 0.40 2.47 -9.15
N TYR A 105 1.61 2.00 -8.79
CA TYR A 105 2.70 1.70 -9.72
C TYR A 105 2.39 0.59 -10.73
N VAL A 106 1.24 -0.08 -10.62
CA VAL A 106 0.77 -0.99 -11.68
C VAL A 106 0.36 -0.25 -12.95
N PHE A 107 0.13 1.06 -12.88
CA PHE A 107 -0.19 1.92 -14.02
C PHE A 107 1.05 2.64 -14.57
N ALA A 108 0.97 3.09 -15.82
CA ALA A 108 2.08 3.80 -16.49
C ALA A 108 2.34 5.20 -15.90
N GLY A 109 1.33 5.83 -15.35
CA GLY A 109 1.43 7.17 -14.75
C GLY A 109 1.39 8.32 -15.75
N ASP A 110 0.75 8.13 -16.88
CA ASP A 110 0.61 9.08 -18.00
C ASP A 110 -0.84 9.48 -18.28
N ALA A 111 -1.79 9.04 -17.45
CA ALA A 111 -3.19 9.42 -17.55
C ALA A 111 -3.42 10.91 -17.23
N LYS A 112 -4.56 11.43 -17.67
CA LYS A 112 -5.02 12.80 -17.39
C LYS A 112 -6.19 12.85 -16.41
N GLU A 113 -6.80 11.70 -16.17
CA GLU A 113 -7.93 11.48 -15.28
C GLU A 113 -7.55 10.39 -14.27
N PRO A 114 -8.19 10.33 -13.09
CA PRO A 114 -7.92 9.29 -12.12
C PRO A 114 -8.13 7.89 -12.68
N TYR A 115 -7.18 6.99 -12.43
CA TYR A 115 -7.31 5.59 -12.81
C TYR A 115 -8.44 4.92 -12.02
N THR A 116 -9.26 4.15 -12.72
CA THR A 116 -10.27 3.26 -12.15
C THR A 116 -9.76 1.82 -12.08
N GLU A 117 -10.48 0.95 -11.37
CA GLU A 117 -10.14 -0.48 -11.34
C GLU A 117 -10.31 -1.19 -12.68
N PHE A 118 -10.99 -0.54 -13.66
CA PHE A 118 -11.22 -1.05 -15.01
C PHE A 118 -10.12 -0.65 -16.00
N ASP A 119 -9.22 0.26 -15.62
CA ASP A 119 -8.09 0.61 -16.45
C ASP A 119 -7.04 -0.50 -16.48
N GLU A 120 -6.47 -0.73 -17.66
CA GLU A 120 -5.51 -1.81 -17.87
C GLU A 120 -4.14 -1.46 -17.26
N PRO A 121 -3.59 -2.30 -16.37
CA PRO A 121 -2.27 -2.09 -15.81
C PRO A 121 -1.15 -2.12 -16.86
N SER A 122 -0.26 -1.13 -16.78
CA SER A 122 0.90 -0.99 -17.68
C SER A 122 2.14 -0.50 -16.92
N PRO A 123 2.67 -1.30 -15.96
CA PRO A 123 3.73 -0.86 -15.05
C PRO A 123 5.05 -0.59 -15.76
N VAL A 124 5.70 0.53 -15.42
CA VAL A 124 6.99 0.92 -15.98
C VAL A 124 8.18 0.50 -15.12
N SER A 125 8.05 0.49 -13.80
CA SER A 125 9.11 0.11 -12.85
C SER A 125 9.08 -1.39 -12.51
N MET A 126 10.21 -1.93 -12.05
CA MET A 126 10.28 -3.33 -11.58
C MET A 126 9.42 -3.55 -10.32
N TYR A 127 9.30 -2.55 -9.45
CA TYR A 127 8.36 -2.56 -8.35
C TYR A 127 6.92 -2.78 -8.85
N GLY A 128 6.45 -1.93 -9.77
CA GLY A 128 5.10 -2.06 -10.34
C GLY A 128 4.90 -3.40 -11.06
N LYS A 129 5.88 -3.83 -11.88
CA LYS A 129 5.82 -5.11 -12.61
C LYS A 129 5.72 -6.30 -11.67
N SER A 130 6.51 -6.34 -10.60
CA SER A 130 6.48 -7.43 -9.62
C SER A 130 5.18 -7.46 -8.82
N LYS A 131 4.66 -6.28 -8.42
CA LYS A 131 3.36 -6.17 -7.74
C LYS A 131 2.20 -6.61 -8.64
N TRP A 132 2.19 -6.16 -9.91
CA TRP A 132 1.15 -6.57 -10.85
C TRP A 132 1.20 -8.08 -11.14
N GLN A 133 2.38 -8.68 -11.23
CA GLN A 133 2.48 -10.13 -11.35
C GLN A 133 1.88 -10.85 -10.12
N GLY A 134 2.05 -10.27 -8.92
CA GLY A 134 1.40 -10.75 -7.71
C GLY A 134 -0.14 -10.70 -7.80
N GLU A 135 -0.71 -9.59 -8.31
CA GLU A 135 -2.15 -9.49 -8.55
C GLU A 135 -2.67 -10.60 -9.48
N LYS A 136 -1.94 -10.86 -10.58
CA LYS A 136 -2.32 -11.94 -11.53
C LYS A 136 -2.36 -13.29 -10.85
N PHE A 137 -1.35 -13.63 -10.05
CA PHE A 137 -1.32 -14.88 -9.30
C PHE A 137 -2.42 -14.97 -8.24
N VAL A 138 -2.71 -13.87 -7.54
CA VAL A 138 -3.82 -13.85 -6.58
C VAL A 138 -5.16 -14.13 -7.27
N LYS A 139 -5.42 -13.49 -8.42
CA LYS A 139 -6.63 -13.73 -9.22
C LYS A 139 -6.72 -15.18 -9.74
N GLU A 140 -5.59 -15.74 -10.13
CA GLU A 140 -5.52 -17.11 -10.69
C GLU A 140 -5.74 -18.19 -9.62
N PHE A 141 -5.17 -18.01 -8.43
CA PHE A 141 -5.07 -19.07 -7.41
C PHE A 141 -6.03 -18.91 -6.22
N CYS A 142 -6.76 -17.80 -6.06
CA CYS A 142 -7.66 -17.59 -4.94
C CYS A 142 -8.97 -16.93 -5.40
N ARG A 143 -10.09 -17.65 -5.28
CA ARG A 143 -11.42 -17.11 -5.65
C ARG A 143 -11.94 -16.06 -4.67
N LYS A 144 -11.64 -16.22 -3.38
CA LYS A 144 -12.09 -15.32 -2.32
C LYS A 144 -11.03 -14.25 -2.03
N HIS A 145 -10.73 -13.40 -3.00
CA HIS A 145 -9.70 -12.38 -2.84
C HIS A 145 -10.22 -10.94 -2.90
N PHE A 146 -9.53 -10.07 -2.19
CA PHE A 146 -9.59 -8.63 -2.32
C PHE A 146 -8.20 -8.13 -2.65
N ILE A 147 -7.99 -7.57 -3.84
CA ILE A 147 -6.77 -6.86 -4.19
C ILE A 147 -7.06 -5.38 -3.98
N ILE A 148 -6.25 -4.71 -3.15
CA ILE A 148 -6.43 -3.29 -2.87
C ILE A 148 -5.19 -2.55 -3.35
N ARG A 149 -5.33 -1.76 -4.43
CA ARG A 149 -4.30 -0.86 -4.93
C ARG A 149 -4.34 0.43 -4.13
N THR A 150 -3.23 0.80 -3.54
CA THR A 150 -3.09 2.03 -2.75
C THR A 150 -1.93 2.87 -3.24
N ALA A 151 -1.87 4.13 -2.82
CA ALA A 151 -0.84 5.09 -3.20
C ALA A 151 -0.34 5.88 -2.00
N TRP A 152 0.93 6.28 -1.99
CA TRP A 152 1.55 7.23 -1.06
C TRP A 152 1.22 6.94 0.42
N LEU A 153 1.29 5.67 0.80
CA LEU A 153 0.90 5.20 2.12
C LEU A 153 1.81 5.77 3.22
N TYR A 154 1.20 6.34 4.24
CA TYR A 154 1.88 6.81 5.45
C TYR A 154 1.19 6.29 6.71
N GLY A 155 1.98 6.07 7.76
CA GLY A 155 1.54 5.54 9.04
C GLY A 155 2.71 5.54 10.03
N GLU A 156 2.72 4.61 10.98
CA GLU A 156 3.85 4.45 11.88
C GLU A 156 5.09 3.88 11.19
N GLY A 157 6.25 4.45 11.48
CA GLY A 157 7.53 4.01 10.93
C GLY A 157 8.04 4.93 9.84
N LYS A 158 8.94 4.41 9.00
CA LYS A 158 9.62 5.20 7.95
C LYS A 158 8.66 5.45 6.78
N ASN A 159 8.37 6.72 6.51
CA ASN A 159 7.54 7.16 5.38
C ASN A 159 7.88 8.60 4.98
N PHE A 160 7.19 9.14 3.98
CA PHE A 160 7.43 10.50 3.49
C PHE A 160 7.17 11.56 4.57
N VAL A 161 6.08 11.45 5.36
CA VAL A 161 5.75 12.40 6.44
C VAL A 161 6.90 12.48 7.45
N ARG A 162 7.36 11.32 7.95
CA ARG A 162 8.48 11.24 8.90
C ARG A 162 9.78 11.75 8.31
N THR A 163 10.01 11.50 7.02
CA THR A 163 11.19 12.02 6.33
C THR A 163 11.17 13.54 6.26
N MET A 164 10.03 14.13 5.88
CA MET A 164 9.89 15.60 5.84
C MET A 164 10.07 16.22 7.22
N LEU A 165 9.46 15.66 8.26
CA LEU A 165 9.64 16.15 9.64
C LEU A 165 11.11 16.10 10.10
N SER A 166 11.81 15.01 9.80
CA SER A 166 13.24 14.87 10.13
C SER A 166 14.13 15.87 9.35
N LEU A 167 13.78 16.17 8.10
CA LEU A 167 14.48 17.21 7.34
C LEU A 167 14.21 18.61 7.87
N ALA A 168 12.99 18.90 8.28
CA ALA A 168 12.61 20.19 8.88
C ALA A 168 13.35 20.51 10.18
N GLU A 169 13.85 19.50 10.89
CA GLU A 169 14.68 19.70 12.09
C GLU A 169 16.12 20.13 11.76
N LYS A 170 16.55 19.88 10.53
CA LYS A 170 17.96 20.03 10.13
C LYS A 170 18.18 21.10 9.06
N MET A 171 17.14 21.44 8.31
CA MET A 171 17.25 22.28 7.11
C MET A 171 16.17 23.37 7.12
N PRO A 172 16.54 24.62 6.79
CA PRO A 172 15.57 25.72 6.68
C PRO A 172 14.69 25.61 5.44
N GLU A 173 15.12 24.83 4.43
CA GLU A 173 14.38 24.59 3.20
C GLU A 173 14.63 23.20 2.65
N VAL A 174 13.66 22.66 1.91
CA VAL A 174 13.73 21.38 1.21
C VAL A 174 13.22 21.52 -0.22
N SER A 175 13.82 20.78 -1.16
CA SER A 175 13.36 20.73 -2.54
C SER A 175 12.50 19.49 -2.76
N VAL A 176 11.25 19.66 -3.21
CA VAL A 176 10.29 18.57 -3.38
C VAL A 176 9.62 18.67 -4.75
N VAL A 177 9.41 17.52 -5.39
CA VAL A 177 8.84 17.41 -6.74
C VAL A 177 7.38 17.87 -6.75
N CYS A 178 7.02 18.73 -7.72
CA CYS A 178 5.69 19.32 -7.86
C CYS A 178 4.89 18.84 -9.08
N ASP A 179 5.52 18.10 -9.99
CA ASP A 179 4.92 17.55 -11.22
C ASP A 179 4.63 16.05 -11.15
N GLN A 180 4.66 15.47 -9.94
CA GLN A 180 4.14 14.15 -9.64
C GLN A 180 2.91 14.31 -8.75
N VAL A 181 1.77 13.80 -9.21
CA VAL A 181 0.46 13.95 -8.56
C VAL A 181 -0.09 12.59 -8.15
N GLY A 182 -0.59 12.49 -6.94
CA GLY A 182 -1.16 11.28 -6.35
C GLY A 182 -2.07 11.59 -5.17
N SER A 183 -2.55 10.55 -4.50
CA SER A 183 -3.41 10.66 -3.32
C SER A 183 -2.68 10.11 -2.09
N PRO A 184 -2.20 10.97 -1.17
CA PRO A 184 -1.63 10.50 0.10
C PRO A 184 -2.64 9.67 0.88
N THR A 185 -2.26 8.48 1.34
CA THR A 185 -3.19 7.56 2.00
C THR A 185 -2.73 7.22 3.41
N SER A 186 -3.58 7.47 4.40
CA SER A 186 -3.36 7.06 5.77
C SER A 186 -3.50 5.53 5.92
N ALA A 187 -2.52 4.90 6.57
CA ALA A 187 -2.61 3.47 6.90
C ALA A 187 -3.80 3.15 7.81
N LYS A 188 -4.25 4.09 8.65
CA LYS A 188 -5.46 3.99 9.47
C LYS A 188 -6.71 3.89 8.60
N GLU A 189 -6.85 4.77 7.60
CA GLU A 189 -7.98 4.76 6.67
C GLU A 189 -8.00 3.48 5.83
N LEU A 190 -6.84 3.05 5.33
CA LEU A 190 -6.74 1.80 4.57
C LEU A 190 -7.09 0.57 5.43
N ALA A 191 -6.69 0.55 6.70
CA ALA A 191 -7.06 -0.53 7.63
C ALA A 191 -8.57 -0.61 7.87
N LYS A 192 -9.27 0.53 7.99
CA LYS A 192 -10.74 0.57 8.07
C LYS A 192 -11.41 0.02 6.81
N ALA A 193 -10.89 0.36 5.63
CA ALA A 193 -11.40 -0.18 4.37
C ALA A 193 -11.21 -1.70 4.27
N ILE A 194 -10.06 -2.22 4.72
CA ILE A 194 -9.80 -3.67 4.82
C ILE A 194 -10.79 -4.32 5.78
N TYR A 195 -10.99 -3.72 6.96
CA TYR A 195 -11.93 -4.21 7.96
C TYR A 195 -13.36 -4.30 7.40
N TYR A 196 -13.80 -3.27 6.66
CA TYR A 196 -15.09 -3.29 5.98
C TYR A 196 -15.19 -4.42 4.94
N LEU A 197 -14.21 -4.52 4.03
CA LEU A 197 -14.25 -5.48 2.92
C LEU A 197 -14.21 -6.94 3.38
N ILE A 198 -13.43 -7.25 4.41
CA ILE A 198 -13.16 -8.62 4.83
C ILE A 198 -14.43 -9.37 5.30
N ASP A 199 -15.43 -8.66 5.80
CA ASP A 199 -16.72 -9.24 6.22
C ASP A 199 -17.72 -9.39 5.08
N THR A 200 -17.43 -8.84 3.90
CA THR A 200 -18.26 -8.96 2.70
C THR A 200 -17.93 -10.19 1.86
N SER A 201 -18.74 -10.43 0.83
CA SER A 201 -18.44 -11.38 -0.25
C SER A 201 -18.21 -10.66 -1.58
N ASN A 202 -17.94 -9.35 -1.56
CA ASN A 202 -17.68 -8.53 -2.73
C ASN A 202 -16.22 -8.69 -3.18
N TYR A 203 -15.84 -9.92 -3.56
CA TYR A 203 -14.48 -10.24 -3.99
C TYR A 203 -14.10 -9.47 -5.26
N GLY A 204 -12.83 -9.12 -5.42
CA GLY A 204 -12.34 -8.45 -6.61
C GLY A 204 -11.18 -7.50 -6.36
N THR A 205 -10.95 -6.61 -7.33
CA THR A 205 -9.91 -5.58 -7.27
C THR A 205 -10.56 -4.24 -6.92
N TYR A 206 -9.91 -3.51 -6.02
CA TYR A 206 -10.34 -2.23 -5.50
C TYR A 206 -9.19 -1.23 -5.54
N HIS A 207 -9.51 0.03 -5.71
CA HIS A 207 -8.64 1.12 -5.30
C HIS A 207 -8.97 1.51 -3.86
N GLY A 208 -7.95 1.87 -3.10
CA GLY A 208 -8.07 2.24 -1.68
C GLY A 208 -7.09 3.36 -1.35
N THR A 209 -7.49 4.61 -1.63
CA THR A 209 -6.73 5.83 -1.32
C THR A 209 -7.62 6.83 -0.62
N CYS A 210 -7.04 7.73 0.18
CA CYS A 210 -7.79 8.90 0.61
C CYS A 210 -8.27 9.71 -0.59
N GLU A 211 -9.39 10.41 -0.42
CA GLU A 211 -9.99 11.23 -1.46
C GLU A 211 -9.13 12.48 -1.72
N ASP A 212 -9.34 13.06 -2.89
CA ASP A 212 -8.55 14.19 -3.39
C ASP A 212 -7.11 13.84 -3.77
N MET A 213 -6.41 14.81 -4.33
CA MET A 213 -5.05 14.65 -4.85
C MET A 213 -4.18 15.88 -4.56
N CYS A 214 -2.87 15.68 -4.59
CA CYS A 214 -1.89 16.76 -4.49
C CYS A 214 -0.56 16.35 -5.13
N SER A 215 0.34 17.31 -5.31
CA SER A 215 1.75 17.00 -5.59
C SER A 215 2.51 16.60 -4.31
N TRP A 216 3.70 15.99 -4.45
CA TRP A 216 4.58 15.76 -3.31
C TRP A 216 4.97 17.05 -2.60
N ALA A 217 5.14 18.17 -3.36
CA ALA A 217 5.47 19.46 -2.78
C ALA A 217 4.31 20.05 -1.97
N ASP A 218 3.05 19.91 -2.45
CA ASP A 218 1.87 20.31 -1.69
C ASP A 218 1.71 19.46 -0.42
N PHE A 219 1.95 18.15 -0.53
CA PHE A 219 1.91 17.26 0.62
C PHE A 219 2.95 17.64 1.67
N ALA A 220 4.21 17.93 1.26
CA ALA A 220 5.25 18.43 2.17
C ALA A 220 4.88 19.75 2.83
N THR A 221 4.29 20.68 2.07
CA THR A 221 3.83 21.98 2.57
C THR A 221 2.77 21.80 3.65
N GLU A 222 1.80 20.93 3.45
CA GLU A 222 0.74 20.66 4.43
C GLU A 222 1.28 19.94 5.68
N ILE A 223 2.23 19.00 5.51
CA ILE A 223 2.93 18.37 6.63
C ILE A 223 3.61 19.43 7.52
N PHE A 224 4.33 20.38 6.94
CA PHE A 224 5.01 21.42 7.70
C PHE A 224 4.02 22.37 8.38
N ARG A 225 2.93 22.72 7.69
CA ARG A 225 1.87 23.55 8.26
C ARG A 225 1.28 22.91 9.53
N LEU A 226 0.89 21.63 9.44
CA LEU A 226 0.30 20.90 10.57
C LEU A 226 1.29 20.69 11.71
N ALA A 227 2.57 20.45 11.38
CA ALA A 227 3.63 20.28 12.37
C ALA A 227 4.15 21.60 12.96
N GLY A 228 3.64 22.77 12.56
CA GLY A 228 4.12 24.08 13.02
C GLY A 228 5.58 24.36 12.63
N LYS A 229 6.06 23.81 11.51
CA LYS A 229 7.43 24.01 11.02
C LYS A 229 7.50 25.16 10.03
N SER A 230 8.54 25.99 10.14
CA SER A 230 8.80 27.13 9.23
C SER A 230 9.67 26.76 8.01
N THR A 231 10.00 25.49 7.84
CA THR A 231 10.83 25.01 6.73
C THR A 231 10.15 25.31 5.40
N LYS A 232 10.86 25.97 4.49
CA LYS A 232 10.37 26.32 3.16
C LYS A 232 10.40 25.12 2.23
N VAL A 233 9.34 24.91 1.46
CA VAL A 233 9.32 23.92 0.36
C VAL A 233 9.64 24.64 -0.96
N ASN A 234 10.72 24.24 -1.61
CA ASN A 234 11.07 24.65 -2.95
C ASN A 234 10.48 23.64 -3.94
N TYR A 235 9.59 24.11 -4.79
CA TYR A 235 8.90 23.31 -5.80
C TYR A 235 9.84 23.09 -6.99
N ILE A 236 10.24 21.85 -7.24
CA ILE A 236 11.11 21.47 -8.35
C ILE A 236 10.40 20.49 -9.28
N THR A 237 10.88 20.37 -10.52
CA THR A 237 10.38 19.37 -11.47
C THR A 237 11.02 18.00 -11.24
N SER A 238 10.40 16.94 -11.75
CA SER A 238 10.98 15.60 -11.81
C SER A 238 12.30 15.57 -12.57
N GLU A 239 12.43 16.43 -13.60
CA GLU A 239 13.68 16.57 -14.36
C GLU A 239 14.80 17.16 -13.50
N ASP A 240 14.52 18.21 -12.74
CA ASP A 240 15.49 18.80 -11.80
C ASP A 240 15.90 17.77 -10.73
N TYR A 241 14.93 17.05 -10.20
CA TYR A 241 15.20 15.98 -9.23
C TYR A 241 16.08 14.87 -9.81
N ALA A 242 15.83 14.44 -11.05
CA ALA A 242 16.65 13.43 -11.72
C ALA A 242 18.08 13.91 -12.00
N ARG A 243 18.29 15.20 -12.26
CA ARG A 243 19.64 15.79 -12.35
C ARG A 243 20.39 15.74 -11.01
N MET A 244 19.67 15.96 -9.90
CA MET A 244 20.25 15.89 -8.56
C MET A 244 20.51 14.43 -8.12
N TYR A 245 19.65 13.49 -8.55
CA TYR A 245 19.68 12.08 -8.15
C TYR A 245 19.59 11.14 -9.36
N PRO A 246 20.64 11.03 -10.19
CA PRO A 246 20.59 10.33 -11.48
C PRO A 246 20.33 8.82 -11.41
N ASN A 247 20.47 8.22 -10.22
CA ASN A 247 20.23 6.79 -9.98
C ASN A 247 18.82 6.50 -9.42
N SER A 248 17.93 7.49 -9.33
CA SER A 248 16.57 7.27 -8.88
C SER A 248 15.74 6.57 -9.95
N ALA A 249 14.90 5.62 -9.55
CA ALA A 249 13.95 4.95 -10.43
C ALA A 249 12.92 5.97 -10.99
N LYS A 250 12.49 5.74 -12.23
CA LYS A 250 11.41 6.54 -12.83
C LYS A 250 10.11 6.32 -12.07
N ARG A 251 9.45 7.39 -11.67
CA ARG A 251 8.19 7.39 -10.93
C ARG A 251 7.05 7.88 -11.83
N PRO A 252 5.80 7.40 -11.62
CA PRO A 252 4.64 7.90 -12.33
C PRO A 252 4.48 9.40 -12.14
N ALA A 253 4.20 10.16 -13.22
CA ALA A 253 3.90 11.57 -13.12
C ALA A 253 2.47 11.80 -12.57
N TYR A 254 1.55 10.89 -12.91
CA TYR A 254 0.18 10.92 -12.44
C TYR A 254 -0.22 9.53 -11.92
N SER A 255 -0.51 9.42 -10.62
CA SER A 255 -0.84 8.14 -9.99
C SER A 255 -2.12 8.19 -9.14
N VAL A 256 -3.00 9.14 -9.44
CA VAL A 256 -4.28 9.28 -8.75
C VAL A 256 -5.16 8.08 -9.05
N LEU A 257 -5.66 7.44 -8.00
CA LEU A 257 -6.59 6.32 -8.07
C LEU A 257 -8.00 6.80 -7.69
N ASP A 258 -8.98 6.44 -8.49
CA ASP A 258 -10.39 6.61 -8.16
C ASP A 258 -10.89 5.35 -7.44
N ASN A 259 -11.48 5.49 -6.25
CA ASN A 259 -12.11 4.41 -5.47
C ASN A 259 -13.46 3.99 -6.10
N TYR A 260 -13.47 3.75 -7.42
CA TYR A 260 -14.70 3.64 -8.20
C TYR A 260 -15.52 2.41 -7.82
N MET A 261 -14.88 1.23 -7.66
CA MET A 261 -15.55 0.01 -7.25
C MET A 261 -16.15 0.12 -5.84
N LEU A 262 -15.46 0.77 -4.88
CA LEU A 262 -16.01 0.99 -3.54
C LEU A 262 -17.28 1.85 -3.60
N ARG A 263 -17.30 2.88 -4.45
CA ARG A 263 -18.51 3.70 -4.66
C ARG A 263 -19.65 2.91 -5.28
N LEU A 264 -19.38 2.09 -6.29
CA LEU A 264 -20.39 1.27 -6.97
C LEU A 264 -21.08 0.28 -6.04
N ILE A 265 -20.37 -0.33 -5.12
CA ILE A 265 -20.93 -1.29 -4.16
C ILE A 265 -21.53 -0.63 -2.90
N GLY A 266 -21.54 0.72 -2.83
CA GLY A 266 -21.94 1.45 -1.62
C GLY A 266 -21.05 1.16 -0.42
N GLY A 267 -19.74 0.93 -0.67
CA GLY A 267 -18.75 0.49 0.30
C GLY A 267 -18.18 1.61 1.17
N TYR A 268 -17.02 1.32 1.76
CA TYR A 268 -16.28 2.25 2.59
C TYR A 268 -15.92 3.53 1.81
N ARG A 269 -16.09 4.68 2.47
CA ARG A 269 -15.67 5.99 1.94
C ARG A 269 -14.48 6.49 2.72
N PHE A 270 -13.39 6.71 2.03
CA PHE A 270 -12.18 7.30 2.60
C PHE A 270 -12.39 8.77 2.95
N ALA A 271 -11.73 9.23 4.01
CA ALA A 271 -11.58 10.66 4.28
C ALA A 271 -10.75 11.32 3.16
N ASP A 272 -10.90 12.62 2.97
CA ASP A 272 -9.95 13.37 2.15
C ASP A 272 -8.54 13.36 2.79
N TRP A 273 -7.50 13.50 1.95
CA TRP A 273 -6.13 13.34 2.41
C TRP A 273 -5.69 14.37 3.46
N LYS A 274 -6.26 15.60 3.45
CA LYS A 274 -5.93 16.64 4.44
C LYS A 274 -6.51 16.31 5.81
N THR A 275 -7.77 15.85 5.84
CA THR A 275 -8.43 15.37 7.05
C THR A 275 -7.67 14.18 7.64
N ALA A 276 -7.35 13.18 6.81
CA ALA A 276 -6.60 12.01 7.23
C ALA A 276 -5.18 12.35 7.72
N LEU A 277 -4.54 13.36 7.10
CA LEU A 277 -3.23 13.86 7.55
C LEU A 277 -3.33 14.62 8.87
N SER A 278 -4.37 15.44 9.05
CA SER A 278 -4.60 16.14 10.35
C SER A 278 -4.75 15.13 11.49
N GLU A 279 -5.57 14.09 11.29
CA GLU A 279 -5.75 13.01 12.28
C GLU A 279 -4.47 12.20 12.56
N TYR A 280 -3.48 12.27 11.71
CA TYR A 280 -2.18 11.63 11.95
C TYR A 280 -1.31 12.43 12.93
N PHE A 281 -1.55 13.76 13.07
CA PHE A 281 -0.83 14.64 13.97
C PHE A 281 -1.52 14.79 15.35
N ASP A 282 -2.79 14.40 15.47
CA ASP A 282 -3.55 14.34 16.73
C ASP A 282 -3.13 13.12 17.59
#